data_b96d1d7bf62f269f9d5ea4737a00cc5b
#
_entry.id   b96d1d7bf62f269f9d5ea4737a00cc5b
#
_cell.length_a   1.000
_cell.length_b   1.000
_cell.length_c   1.000
_cell.angle_alpha   90.00
_cell.angle_beta   90.00
_cell.angle_gamma   90.00
#
_symmetry.space_group_name_H-M   'P 1'
#
loop_
_entity.id
_entity.type
_entity.pdbx_description
1 polymer ?
#
loop_
_entity_poly.entity_id
_entity_poly.type
_entity_poly.pdbx_seq_one_letter_code
_entity_poly.pdbx_strand_id
1 'polypeptide(L)'
;MDQSLKRQGRPKSEEKRRLILHAASSLFLQEGFANTSMDSVAKASGVSKQTVYSHFDSKDTLFQAAIKSKCQSYQLDTQHIDTVSTSGVSFKECMSKIGQQFIKLLQDPETIAIFRVIIAEAGNNAHVAKLFYQAGPDSSLVVLSNVIYDYGKGRIDQSVANQLAVDFCALLKAEHHTMMLCGIQAPLLGDALVKHVSTAVDKISLLFNHSLN
;
A
#
# COMPACT_ATOMS: atom_id res chain seq x y z
N MET A 1 -36.22 35.18 -14.50
CA MET A 1 -34.93 34.75 -13.89
C MET A 1 -35.08 33.30 -13.49
N ASP A 2 -34.66 32.44 -14.38
CA ASP A 2 -34.76 30.98 -14.21
C ASP A 2 -33.46 30.47 -13.60
N GLN A 3 -33.49 30.14 -12.30
CA GLN A 3 -32.37 29.49 -11.63
C GLN A 3 -32.49 27.98 -11.89
N SER A 4 -31.80 27.52 -12.93
CA SER A 4 -31.60 26.10 -13.18
C SER A 4 -30.81 25.47 -12.01
N LEU A 5 -31.54 24.83 -11.09
CA LEU A 5 -30.99 23.96 -10.06
C LEU A 5 -30.19 22.85 -10.72
N LYS A 6 -28.86 22.97 -10.67
CA LYS A 6 -27.94 21.87 -11.01
C LYS A 6 -28.33 20.69 -10.14
N ARG A 7 -28.90 19.64 -10.76
CA ARG A 7 -29.12 18.34 -10.10
C ARG A 7 -27.77 17.84 -9.60
N GLN A 8 -27.53 17.94 -8.28
CA GLN A 8 -26.44 17.22 -7.63
C GLN A 8 -26.66 15.73 -7.89
N GLY A 9 -25.73 15.11 -8.62
CA GLY A 9 -25.77 13.66 -8.86
C GLY A 9 -25.80 12.91 -7.53
N ARG A 10 -26.56 11.81 -7.49
CA ARG A 10 -26.65 10.93 -6.31
C ARG A 10 -25.24 10.59 -5.83
N PRO A 11 -24.92 10.70 -4.52
CA PRO A 11 -23.60 10.34 -3.98
C PRO A 11 -23.17 8.95 -4.45
N LYS A 12 -21.89 8.80 -4.86
CA LYS A 12 -21.32 7.52 -5.29
C LYS A 12 -21.44 6.54 -4.11
N SER A 13 -21.99 5.35 -4.33
CA SER A 13 -22.19 4.36 -3.27
C SER A 13 -20.89 3.69 -2.89
N GLU A 14 -20.44 3.82 -1.65
CA GLU A 14 -19.25 3.15 -1.11
C GLU A 14 -19.34 1.63 -1.24
N GLU A 15 -20.53 1.07 -1.08
CA GLU A 15 -20.76 -0.37 -1.26
C GLU A 15 -20.46 -0.80 -2.71
N LYS A 16 -20.94 -0.05 -3.70
CA LYS A 16 -20.63 -0.33 -5.11
C LYS A 16 -19.14 -0.18 -5.40
N ARG A 17 -18.50 0.84 -4.82
CA ARG A 17 -17.04 1.03 -4.93
C ARG A 17 -16.29 -0.18 -4.40
N ARG A 18 -16.68 -0.71 -3.24
CA ARG A 18 -16.09 -1.90 -2.62
C ARG A 18 -16.27 -3.16 -3.50
N LEU A 19 -17.45 -3.38 -4.06
CA LEU A 19 -17.73 -4.50 -4.97
C LEU A 19 -16.85 -4.43 -6.24
N ILE A 20 -16.71 -3.23 -6.83
CA ILE A 20 -15.87 -3.02 -8.02
C ILE A 20 -14.40 -3.31 -7.69
N LEU A 21 -13.87 -2.79 -6.58
CA LEU A 21 -12.48 -3.00 -6.17
C LEU A 21 -12.19 -4.48 -5.89
N HIS A 22 -13.10 -5.19 -5.24
CA HIS A 22 -12.96 -6.62 -4.97
C HIS A 22 -12.91 -7.44 -6.28
N ALA A 23 -13.85 -7.20 -7.20
CA ALA A 23 -13.87 -7.86 -8.49
C ALA A 23 -12.61 -7.54 -9.33
N ALA A 24 -12.18 -6.28 -9.32
CA ALA A 24 -10.98 -5.84 -10.04
C ALA A 24 -9.72 -6.53 -9.49
N SER A 25 -9.54 -6.57 -8.15
CA SER A 25 -8.41 -7.26 -7.53
C SER A 25 -8.33 -8.72 -7.94
N SER A 26 -9.46 -9.44 -7.91
CA SER A 26 -9.52 -10.84 -8.32
C SER A 26 -9.14 -11.03 -9.80
N LEU A 27 -9.67 -10.19 -10.70
CA LEU A 27 -9.38 -10.28 -12.14
C LEU A 27 -7.92 -9.91 -12.45
N PHE A 28 -7.37 -8.87 -11.84
CA PHE A 28 -5.96 -8.51 -12.02
C PHE A 28 -5.01 -9.62 -11.57
N LEU A 29 -5.35 -10.36 -10.51
CA LEU A 29 -4.56 -11.49 -10.05
C LEU A 29 -4.69 -12.73 -10.97
N GLN A 30 -5.89 -13.00 -11.51
CA GLN A 30 -6.16 -14.20 -12.28
C GLN A 30 -5.79 -14.07 -13.76
N GLU A 31 -6.07 -12.91 -14.35
CA GLU A 31 -5.94 -12.65 -15.78
C GLU A 31 -4.79 -11.71 -16.14
N GLY A 32 -4.18 -11.07 -15.13
CA GLY A 32 -3.21 -9.99 -15.32
C GLY A 32 -3.85 -8.67 -15.72
N PHE A 33 -3.02 -7.61 -15.74
CA PHE A 33 -3.49 -6.26 -16.09
C PHE A 33 -3.94 -6.18 -17.55
N ALA A 34 -3.20 -6.79 -18.48
CA ALA A 34 -3.47 -6.70 -19.92
C ALA A 34 -4.85 -7.24 -20.30
N ASN A 35 -5.21 -8.41 -19.79
CA ASN A 35 -6.44 -9.12 -20.14
C ASN A 35 -7.67 -8.66 -19.36
N THR A 36 -7.49 -7.98 -18.23
CA THR A 36 -8.60 -7.39 -17.47
C THR A 36 -9.18 -6.16 -18.20
N SER A 37 -10.51 -6.08 -18.32
CA SER A 37 -11.23 -4.94 -18.90
C SER A 37 -12.23 -4.34 -17.92
N MET A 38 -12.60 -3.06 -18.13
CA MET A 38 -13.66 -2.41 -17.35
C MET A 38 -15.00 -3.13 -17.48
N ASP A 39 -15.23 -3.79 -18.61
CA ASP A 39 -16.44 -4.57 -18.87
C ASP A 39 -16.44 -5.89 -18.10
N SER A 40 -15.30 -6.60 -18.06
CA SER A 40 -15.16 -7.80 -17.24
C SER A 40 -15.33 -7.50 -15.74
N VAL A 41 -14.80 -6.36 -15.28
CA VAL A 41 -15.01 -5.89 -13.90
C VAL A 41 -16.47 -5.56 -13.61
N ALA A 42 -17.17 -4.89 -14.52
CA ALA A 42 -18.60 -4.62 -14.37
C ALA A 42 -19.41 -5.91 -14.23
N LYS A 43 -19.13 -6.89 -15.09
CA LYS A 43 -19.78 -8.22 -15.05
C LYS A 43 -19.48 -8.95 -13.73
N ALA A 44 -18.22 -8.99 -13.32
CA ALA A 44 -17.79 -9.70 -12.10
C ALA A 44 -18.30 -9.04 -10.81
N SER A 45 -18.37 -7.71 -10.77
CA SER A 45 -18.88 -6.96 -9.61
C SER A 45 -20.40 -6.89 -9.50
N GLY A 46 -21.14 -7.30 -10.54
CA GLY A 46 -22.59 -7.22 -10.59
C GLY A 46 -23.16 -5.80 -10.71
N VAL A 47 -22.33 -4.81 -11.09
CA VAL A 47 -22.79 -3.43 -11.32
C VAL A 47 -22.81 -3.09 -12.81
N SER A 48 -23.52 -2.03 -13.19
CA SER A 48 -23.55 -1.59 -14.59
C SER A 48 -22.19 -1.00 -14.99
N LYS A 49 -21.83 -1.10 -16.29
CA LYS A 49 -20.65 -0.46 -16.86
C LYS A 49 -20.58 1.03 -16.55
N GLN A 50 -21.71 1.74 -16.66
CA GLN A 50 -21.81 3.15 -16.30
C GLN A 50 -21.45 3.40 -14.83
N THR A 51 -21.82 2.48 -13.92
CA THR A 51 -21.45 2.57 -12.50
C THR A 51 -19.93 2.44 -12.32
N VAL A 52 -19.29 1.49 -13.01
CA VAL A 52 -17.82 1.34 -12.95
C VAL A 52 -17.16 2.63 -13.40
N TYR A 53 -17.50 3.16 -14.57
CA TYR A 53 -16.93 4.42 -15.10
C TYR A 53 -17.28 5.66 -14.25
N SER A 54 -18.40 5.65 -13.52
CA SER A 54 -18.69 6.75 -12.57
C SER A 54 -17.75 6.75 -11.36
N HIS A 55 -17.19 5.60 -10.97
CA HIS A 55 -16.26 5.46 -9.86
C HIS A 55 -14.78 5.56 -10.28
N PHE A 56 -14.45 5.04 -11.48
CA PHE A 56 -13.08 4.93 -11.99
C PHE A 56 -13.04 5.28 -13.47
N ASP A 57 -12.32 6.33 -13.81
CA ASP A 57 -12.27 6.86 -15.18
C ASP A 57 -11.55 5.94 -16.17
N SER A 58 -10.65 5.09 -15.68
CA SER A 58 -9.84 4.17 -16.48
C SER A 58 -9.45 2.89 -15.73
N LYS A 59 -8.94 1.90 -16.48
CA LYS A 59 -8.35 0.69 -15.91
C LYS A 59 -7.14 1.00 -15.02
N ASP A 60 -6.35 2.00 -15.38
CA ASP A 60 -5.18 2.46 -14.61
C ASP A 60 -5.60 2.98 -13.23
N THR A 61 -6.60 3.88 -13.21
CA THR A 61 -7.12 4.43 -11.95
C THR A 61 -7.78 3.38 -11.07
N LEU A 62 -8.47 2.41 -11.69
CA LEU A 62 -9.04 1.27 -10.99
C LEU A 62 -7.96 0.36 -10.39
N PHE A 63 -6.91 0.06 -11.16
CA PHE A 63 -5.78 -0.76 -10.69
C PHE A 63 -5.06 -0.08 -9.51
N GLN A 64 -4.71 1.19 -9.65
CA GLN A 64 -4.09 1.95 -8.57
C GLN A 64 -4.98 2.00 -7.31
N ALA A 65 -6.29 2.17 -7.48
CA ALA A 65 -7.23 2.16 -6.37
C ALA A 65 -7.33 0.80 -5.67
N ALA A 66 -7.24 -0.31 -6.43
CA ALA A 66 -7.19 -1.67 -5.86
C ALA A 66 -5.93 -1.87 -5.01
N ILE A 67 -4.76 -1.46 -5.50
CA ILE A 67 -3.49 -1.52 -4.74
C ILE A 67 -3.58 -0.66 -3.46
N LYS A 68 -4.05 0.58 -3.56
CA LYS A 68 -4.24 1.47 -2.40
C LYS A 68 -5.20 0.86 -1.37
N SER A 69 -6.33 0.30 -1.83
CA SER A 69 -7.31 -0.37 -0.96
C SER A 69 -6.67 -1.53 -0.19
N LYS A 70 -5.77 -2.29 -0.83
CA LYS A 70 -5.03 -3.37 -0.16
C LYS A 70 -4.11 -2.82 0.94
N CYS A 71 -3.36 -1.76 0.69
CA CYS A 71 -2.53 -1.10 1.71
C CYS A 71 -3.37 -0.57 2.88
N GLN A 72 -4.52 0.04 2.59
CA GLN A 72 -5.46 0.54 3.60
C GLN A 72 -6.00 -0.57 4.50
N SER A 73 -6.29 -1.76 3.94
CA SER A 73 -6.76 -2.90 4.72
C SER A 73 -5.75 -3.38 5.77
N TYR A 74 -4.47 -3.02 5.61
CA TYR A 74 -3.39 -3.25 6.59
C TYR A 74 -3.02 -1.99 7.38
N GLN A 75 -3.86 -0.95 7.37
CA GLN A 75 -3.64 0.29 8.12
C GLN A 75 -2.33 1.03 7.75
N LEU A 76 -1.92 0.90 6.50
CA LEU A 76 -0.72 1.54 5.94
C LEU A 76 -1.06 2.74 5.06
N ASP A 77 -2.10 3.47 5.40
CA ASP A 77 -2.46 4.76 4.81
C ASP A 77 -2.18 5.91 5.79
N THR A 78 -2.17 7.12 5.26
CA THR A 78 -1.90 8.34 6.02
C THR A 78 -2.80 8.46 7.26
N GLN A 79 -4.10 8.19 7.14
CA GLN A 79 -5.06 8.38 8.23
C GLN A 79 -4.77 7.49 9.43
N HIS A 80 -4.47 6.21 9.20
CA HIS A 80 -4.18 5.25 10.28
C HIS A 80 -2.80 5.52 10.90
N ILE A 81 -1.80 5.79 10.07
CA ILE A 81 -0.44 6.05 10.51
C ILE A 81 -0.35 7.36 11.28
N ASP A 82 -1.01 8.43 10.83
CA ASP A 82 -1.10 9.71 11.56
C ASP A 82 -1.75 9.52 12.94
N THR A 83 -2.80 8.69 13.03
CA THR A 83 -3.43 8.37 14.31
C THR A 83 -2.44 7.72 15.29
N VAL A 84 -1.58 6.82 14.79
CA VAL A 84 -0.55 6.18 15.60
C VAL A 84 0.54 7.17 16.02
N SER A 85 1.04 7.99 15.08
CA SER A 85 2.13 8.94 15.35
C SER A 85 1.72 10.06 16.30
N THR A 86 0.47 10.52 16.23
CA THR A 86 -0.08 11.59 17.09
C THR A 86 -0.55 11.11 18.45
N SER A 87 -0.61 9.80 18.71
CA SER A 87 -1.07 9.22 19.98
C SER A 87 -0.09 9.36 21.15
N GLY A 88 1.02 10.07 20.97
CA GLY A 88 2.03 10.29 22.01
C GLY A 88 2.95 9.09 22.31
N VAL A 89 2.91 8.06 21.46
CA VAL A 89 3.81 6.89 21.57
C VAL A 89 5.25 7.26 21.18
N SER A 90 6.22 6.51 21.67
CA SER A 90 7.62 6.67 21.30
C SER A 90 7.86 6.31 19.81
N PHE A 91 8.95 6.85 19.23
CA PHE A 91 9.38 6.47 17.87
C PHE A 91 9.47 4.95 17.70
N LYS A 92 10.08 4.27 18.66
CA LYS A 92 10.26 2.80 18.64
C LYS A 92 8.91 2.06 18.63
N GLU A 93 7.94 2.49 19.44
CA GLU A 93 6.60 1.90 19.45
C GLU A 93 5.84 2.15 18.16
N CYS A 94 5.93 3.36 17.61
CA CYS A 94 5.33 3.71 16.32
C CYS A 94 5.90 2.84 15.20
N MET A 95 7.22 2.76 15.07
CA MET A 95 7.89 1.92 14.06
C MET A 95 7.55 0.43 14.25
N SER A 96 7.39 -0.04 15.49
CA SER A 96 7.00 -1.43 15.76
C SER A 96 5.59 -1.74 15.24
N LYS A 97 4.62 -0.85 15.45
CA LYS A 97 3.25 -1.01 14.93
C LYS A 97 3.23 -0.99 13.40
N ILE A 98 3.88 0.01 12.79
CA ILE A 98 3.97 0.12 11.33
C ILE A 98 4.68 -1.10 10.73
N GLY A 99 5.82 -1.51 11.32
CA GLY A 99 6.58 -2.66 10.85
C GLY A 99 5.80 -3.96 10.87
N GLN A 100 5.00 -4.21 11.92
CA GLN A 100 4.13 -5.39 11.99
C GLN A 100 3.07 -5.39 10.88
N GLN A 101 2.40 -4.26 10.65
CA GLN A 101 1.40 -4.16 9.58
C GLN A 101 2.04 -4.30 8.19
N PHE A 102 3.23 -3.71 8.00
CA PHE A 102 3.97 -3.82 6.75
C PHE A 102 4.36 -5.28 6.43
N ILE A 103 4.89 -6.02 7.40
CA ILE A 103 5.21 -7.45 7.19
C ILE A 103 3.94 -8.25 6.94
N LYS A 104 2.85 -8.01 7.67
CA LYS A 104 1.57 -8.69 7.42
C LYS A 104 1.07 -8.44 6.00
N LEU A 105 1.17 -7.21 5.48
CA LEU A 105 0.83 -6.90 4.09
C LEU A 105 1.74 -7.65 3.11
N LEU A 106 3.07 -7.61 3.32
CA LEU A 106 4.03 -8.22 2.40
C LEU A 106 3.93 -9.74 2.32
N GLN A 107 3.43 -10.40 3.35
CA GLN A 107 3.25 -11.84 3.39
C GLN A 107 1.81 -12.30 3.14
N ASP A 108 0.90 -11.38 2.86
CA ASP A 108 -0.45 -11.70 2.42
C ASP A 108 -0.42 -12.43 1.06
N PRO A 109 -1.17 -13.54 0.90
CA PRO A 109 -1.12 -14.34 -0.32
C PRO A 109 -1.44 -13.57 -1.61
N GLU A 110 -2.41 -12.64 -1.57
CA GLU A 110 -2.76 -11.82 -2.73
C GLU A 110 -1.65 -10.80 -3.03
N THR A 111 -1.02 -10.24 -1.98
CA THR A 111 0.12 -9.33 -2.13
C THR A 111 1.31 -10.05 -2.76
N ILE A 112 1.64 -11.25 -2.32
CA ILE A 112 2.70 -12.07 -2.95
C ILE A 112 2.35 -12.40 -4.40
N ALA A 113 1.09 -12.75 -4.68
CA ALA A 113 0.65 -13.06 -6.05
C ALA A 113 0.76 -11.84 -6.98
N ILE A 114 0.33 -10.65 -6.55
CA ILE A 114 0.44 -9.44 -7.37
C ILE A 114 1.91 -9.05 -7.61
N PHE A 115 2.79 -9.16 -6.61
CA PHE A 115 4.23 -8.94 -6.81
C PHE A 115 4.80 -9.87 -7.90
N ARG A 116 4.44 -11.17 -7.87
CA ARG A 116 4.89 -12.12 -8.89
C ARG A 116 4.39 -11.77 -10.28
N VAL A 117 3.10 -11.39 -10.41
CA VAL A 117 2.50 -10.95 -11.69
C VAL A 117 3.24 -9.71 -12.21
N ILE A 118 3.44 -8.70 -11.37
CA ILE A 118 4.11 -7.46 -11.76
C ILE A 118 5.57 -7.71 -12.17
N ILE A 119 6.30 -8.52 -11.43
CA ILE A 119 7.70 -8.87 -11.76
C ILE A 119 7.77 -9.62 -13.10
N ALA A 120 6.86 -10.57 -13.33
CA ALA A 120 6.81 -11.33 -14.59
C ALA A 120 6.44 -10.44 -15.79
N GLU A 121 5.55 -9.48 -15.61
CA GLU A 121 5.11 -8.56 -16.69
C GLU A 121 6.05 -7.37 -16.90
N ALA A 122 6.87 -6.99 -15.93
CA ALA A 122 7.64 -5.74 -15.93
C ALA A 122 8.54 -5.57 -17.18
N GLY A 123 9.12 -6.67 -17.66
CA GLY A 123 9.96 -6.67 -18.88
C GLY A 123 9.20 -6.31 -20.16
N ASN A 124 7.90 -6.63 -20.22
CA ASN A 124 7.05 -6.42 -21.39
C ASN A 124 6.07 -5.25 -21.22
N ASN A 125 5.80 -4.83 -19.98
CA ASN A 125 4.81 -3.81 -19.64
C ASN A 125 5.30 -2.91 -18.49
N ALA A 126 6.28 -2.08 -18.76
CA ALA A 126 6.83 -1.13 -17.79
C ALA A 126 5.77 -0.15 -17.23
N HIS A 127 4.68 0.10 -17.99
CA HIS A 127 3.59 0.97 -17.55
C HIS A 127 2.88 0.40 -16.31
N VAL A 128 2.53 -0.88 -16.31
CA VAL A 128 1.83 -1.49 -15.18
C VAL A 128 2.73 -1.59 -13.94
N ALA A 129 4.02 -1.86 -14.14
CA ALA A 129 4.99 -1.84 -13.05
C ALA A 129 5.09 -0.45 -12.39
N LYS A 130 5.07 0.63 -13.19
CA LYS A 130 5.05 2.00 -12.69
C LYS A 130 3.77 2.32 -11.91
N LEU A 131 2.59 1.94 -12.43
CA LEU A 131 1.31 2.12 -11.73
C LEU A 131 1.31 1.43 -10.37
N PHE A 132 1.79 0.18 -10.31
CA PHE A 132 1.91 -0.58 -9.08
C PHE A 132 2.85 0.09 -8.08
N TYR A 133 4.05 0.48 -8.53
CA TYR A 133 5.05 1.11 -7.68
C TYR A 133 4.52 2.41 -7.05
N GLN A 134 3.91 3.27 -7.86
CA GLN A 134 3.34 4.55 -7.41
C GLN A 134 2.18 4.38 -6.43
N ALA A 135 1.31 3.38 -6.66
CA ALA A 135 0.12 3.19 -5.84
C ALA A 135 0.38 2.51 -4.49
N GLY A 136 1.41 1.66 -4.39
CA GLY A 136 1.78 0.89 -3.21
C GLY A 136 3.11 1.33 -2.61
N PRO A 137 4.27 0.84 -3.11
CA PRO A 137 5.58 1.09 -2.50
C PRO A 137 5.91 2.56 -2.29
N ASP A 138 5.79 3.38 -3.33
CA ASP A 138 6.12 4.81 -3.29
C ASP A 138 5.20 5.58 -2.32
N SER A 139 3.89 5.35 -2.41
CA SER A 139 2.92 5.96 -1.48
C SER A 139 3.21 5.60 -0.01
N SER A 140 3.59 4.35 0.26
CA SER A 140 3.94 3.89 1.61
C SER A 140 5.23 4.54 2.12
N LEU A 141 6.23 4.72 1.25
CA LEU A 141 7.47 5.41 1.60
C LEU A 141 7.22 6.87 1.95
N VAL A 142 6.39 7.58 1.18
CA VAL A 142 6.03 8.98 1.47
C VAL A 142 5.37 9.11 2.85
N VAL A 143 4.40 8.25 3.16
CA VAL A 143 3.72 8.27 4.46
C VAL A 143 4.69 7.99 5.60
N LEU A 144 5.52 6.96 5.48
CA LEU A 144 6.52 6.59 6.49
C LEU A 144 7.57 7.69 6.68
N SER A 145 8.03 8.31 5.59
CA SER A 145 8.99 9.41 5.64
C SER A 145 8.43 10.62 6.40
N ASN A 146 7.17 10.98 6.18
CA ASN A 146 6.53 12.08 6.91
C ASN A 146 6.47 11.78 8.42
N VAL A 147 6.12 10.57 8.81
CA VAL A 147 6.14 10.14 10.22
C VAL A 147 7.54 10.28 10.83
N ILE A 148 8.56 9.79 10.15
CA ILE A 148 9.95 9.88 10.64
C ILE A 148 10.39 11.33 10.76
N TYR A 149 10.01 12.19 9.79
CA TYR A 149 10.28 13.62 9.82
C TYR A 149 9.65 14.30 11.04
N ASP A 150 8.37 13.99 11.31
CA ASP A 150 7.63 14.54 12.46
C ASP A 150 8.26 14.17 13.81
N TYR A 151 8.72 12.90 13.94
CA TYR A 151 9.48 12.47 15.13
C TYR A 151 10.84 13.17 15.25
N GLY A 152 11.41 13.62 14.15
CA GLY A 152 12.65 14.41 14.12
C GLY A 152 12.51 15.80 14.74
N LYS A 153 11.28 16.36 14.81
CA LYS A 153 10.97 17.66 15.41
C LYS A 153 11.89 18.80 14.91
N GLY A 154 12.11 18.84 13.61
CA GLY A 154 12.96 19.84 12.95
C GLY A 154 14.47 19.63 13.07
N ARG A 155 14.93 18.52 13.66
CA ARG A 155 16.37 18.16 13.76
C ARG A 155 16.89 17.37 12.58
N ILE A 156 16.01 16.82 11.75
CA ILE A 156 16.34 16.16 10.48
C ILE A 156 15.58 16.84 9.35
N ASP A 157 16.13 16.82 8.15
CA ASP A 157 15.43 17.26 6.94
C ASP A 157 14.64 16.12 6.29
N GLN A 158 13.83 16.47 5.27
CA GLN A 158 12.99 15.51 4.57
C GLN A 158 13.81 14.47 3.80
N SER A 159 15.03 14.82 3.34
CA SER A 159 15.91 13.90 2.62
C SER A 159 16.41 12.79 3.54
N VAL A 160 16.82 13.14 4.76
CA VAL A 160 17.20 12.17 5.80
C VAL A 160 16.03 11.28 6.18
N ALA A 161 14.83 11.87 6.38
CA ALA A 161 13.63 11.10 6.69
C ALA A 161 13.26 10.12 5.56
N ASN A 162 13.38 10.54 4.30
CA ASN A 162 13.16 9.68 3.14
C ASN A 162 14.14 8.49 3.12
N GLN A 163 15.44 8.74 3.38
CA GLN A 163 16.43 7.68 3.42
C GLN A 163 16.14 6.69 4.55
N LEU A 164 15.81 7.18 5.75
CA LEU A 164 15.45 6.33 6.88
C LEU A 164 14.20 5.47 6.59
N ALA A 165 13.22 6.02 5.86
CA ALA A 165 12.05 5.26 5.43
C ALA A 165 12.43 4.12 4.47
N VAL A 166 13.31 4.37 3.50
CA VAL A 166 13.84 3.37 2.58
C VAL A 166 14.61 2.28 3.34
N ASP A 167 15.49 2.68 4.25
CA ASP A 167 16.30 1.77 5.06
C ASP A 167 15.42 0.88 5.95
N PHE A 168 14.39 1.45 6.58
CA PHE A 168 13.46 0.68 7.40
C PHE A 168 12.68 -0.36 6.58
N CYS A 169 12.17 0.03 5.41
CA CYS A 169 11.51 -0.90 4.50
C CYS A 169 12.45 -2.01 4.01
N ALA A 170 13.72 -1.68 3.75
CA ALA A 170 14.74 -2.66 3.35
C ALA A 170 15.05 -3.64 4.50
N LEU A 171 15.20 -3.14 5.73
CA LEU A 171 15.42 -3.95 6.92
C LEU A 171 14.25 -4.91 7.20
N LEU A 172 13.01 -4.44 7.00
CA LEU A 172 11.81 -5.27 7.16
C LEU A 172 11.70 -6.35 6.09
N LYS A 173 11.95 -6.02 4.82
CA LYS A 173 11.92 -6.99 3.73
C LYS A 173 13.01 -8.05 3.90
N ALA A 174 14.24 -7.61 4.10
CA ALA A 174 15.43 -8.45 4.23
C ALA A 174 15.40 -9.62 3.22
N GLU A 175 16.03 -10.74 3.55
CA GLU A 175 16.02 -11.97 2.74
C GLU A 175 14.64 -12.64 2.72
N HIS A 176 13.89 -12.51 3.84
CA HIS A 176 12.61 -13.20 4.04
C HIS A 176 11.59 -12.93 2.93
N HIS A 177 11.43 -11.66 2.53
CA HIS A 177 10.47 -11.30 1.48
C HIS A 177 10.84 -11.91 0.12
N THR A 178 12.12 -11.93 -0.23
CA THR A 178 12.61 -12.58 -1.46
C THR A 178 12.33 -14.08 -1.44
N MET A 179 12.60 -14.75 -0.34
CA MET A 179 12.30 -16.18 -0.18
C MET A 179 10.80 -16.47 -0.28
N MET A 180 9.94 -15.60 0.26
CA MET A 180 8.49 -15.72 0.10
C MET A 180 8.04 -15.54 -1.35
N LEU A 181 8.60 -14.56 -2.06
CA LEU A 181 8.32 -14.37 -3.49
C LEU A 181 8.72 -15.59 -4.32
N CYS A 182 9.81 -16.27 -3.96
CA CYS A 182 10.26 -17.52 -4.58
C CYS A 182 9.47 -18.75 -4.12
N GLY A 183 8.58 -18.63 -3.11
CA GLY A 183 7.84 -19.77 -2.55
C GLY A 183 8.68 -20.72 -1.69
N ILE A 184 9.83 -20.26 -1.22
CA ILE A 184 10.80 -21.06 -0.43
C ILE A 184 10.46 -21.00 1.06
N GLN A 185 9.90 -19.89 1.54
CA GLN A 185 9.66 -19.65 2.96
C GLN A 185 8.19 -19.37 3.28
N ALA A 186 7.75 -19.86 4.44
CA ALA A 186 6.42 -19.59 4.98
C ALA A 186 6.34 -18.21 5.67
N PRO A 187 5.12 -17.66 5.87
CA PRO A 187 4.92 -16.42 6.61
C PRO A 187 5.46 -16.47 8.03
N LEU A 188 5.99 -15.34 8.50
CA LEU A 188 6.37 -15.14 9.91
C LEU A 188 5.10 -14.98 10.76
N LEU A 189 4.96 -15.75 11.83
CA LEU A 189 3.84 -15.72 12.75
C LEU A 189 4.31 -15.58 14.19
N GLY A 190 3.43 -15.09 15.07
CA GLY A 190 3.69 -15.03 16.51
C GLY A 190 5.03 -14.37 16.87
N ASP A 191 5.80 -15.02 17.71
CA ASP A 191 7.09 -14.49 18.21
C ASP A 191 8.14 -14.29 17.10
N ALA A 192 8.10 -15.09 16.03
CA ALA A 192 9.02 -14.92 14.91
C ALA A 192 8.77 -13.58 14.17
N LEU A 193 7.51 -13.21 13.97
CA LEU A 193 7.14 -11.89 13.41
C LEU A 193 7.59 -10.77 14.34
N VAL A 194 7.31 -10.87 15.62
CA VAL A 194 7.69 -9.85 16.62
C VAL A 194 9.19 -9.67 16.65
N LYS A 195 9.97 -10.76 16.71
CA LYS A 195 11.44 -10.73 16.71
C LYS A 195 12.00 -10.12 15.43
N HIS A 196 11.47 -10.47 14.27
CA HIS A 196 11.91 -9.92 12.99
C HIS A 196 11.71 -8.39 12.95
N VAL A 197 10.52 -7.93 13.32
CA VAL A 197 10.20 -6.49 13.35
C VAL A 197 11.04 -5.77 14.41
N SER A 198 11.19 -6.30 15.62
CA SER A 198 11.99 -5.65 16.66
C SER A 198 13.46 -5.47 16.25
N THR A 199 14.04 -6.45 15.56
CA THR A 199 15.40 -6.33 15.02
C THR A 199 15.53 -5.18 14.01
N ALA A 200 14.56 -5.00 13.12
CA ALA A 200 14.54 -3.88 12.17
C ALA A 200 14.35 -2.54 12.90
N VAL A 201 13.43 -2.51 13.89
CA VAL A 201 13.14 -1.32 14.70
C VAL A 201 14.34 -0.89 15.53
N ASP A 202 15.09 -1.82 16.13
CA ASP A 202 16.31 -1.47 16.87
C ASP A 202 17.35 -0.81 15.97
N LYS A 203 17.56 -1.36 14.78
CA LYS A 203 18.50 -0.81 13.80
C LYS A 203 18.08 0.58 13.30
N ILE A 204 16.81 0.75 12.91
CA ILE A 204 16.36 2.06 12.43
C ILE A 204 16.34 3.10 13.54
N SER A 205 16.08 2.71 14.80
CA SER A 205 16.15 3.60 15.94
C SER A 205 17.57 4.11 16.20
N LEU A 206 18.60 3.27 16.00
CA LEU A 206 19.99 3.70 16.07
C LEU A 206 20.34 4.70 14.98
N LEU A 207 19.93 4.44 13.72
CA LEU A 207 20.15 5.35 12.60
C LEU A 207 19.43 6.68 12.81
N PHE A 208 18.18 6.64 13.24
CA PHE A 208 17.40 7.84 13.56
C PHE A 208 18.07 8.66 14.65
N ASN A 209 18.47 8.07 15.79
CA ASN A 209 19.13 8.78 16.88
C ASN A 209 20.47 9.38 16.45
N HIS A 210 21.22 8.69 15.57
CA HIS A 210 22.45 9.24 15.00
C HIS A 210 22.19 10.48 14.13
N SER A 211 21.10 10.49 13.39
CA SER A 211 20.72 11.61 12.52
C SER A 211 20.22 12.84 13.29
N LEU A 212 19.91 12.70 14.58
CA LEU A 212 19.47 13.81 15.45
C LEU A 212 20.65 14.61 16.06
N ASN A 213 21.87 14.10 15.97
CA ASN A 213 23.10 14.70 16.49
C ASN A 213 23.88 15.44 15.40
#